data_914976a6fb99432fa9ffc94b604597b3
#
_entry.id   914976a6fb99432fa9ffc94b604597b3
#
_cell.length_a   1.000
_cell.length_b   1.000
_cell.length_c   1.000
_cell.angle_alpha   90.00
_cell.angle_beta   90.00
_cell.angle_gamma   90.00
#
_symmetry.space_group_name_H-M   'P 1'
#
loop_
_entity.id
_entity.type
_entity.pdbx_description
1 polymer ?
#
loop_
_entity_poly.entity_id
_entity_poly.type
_entity_poly.pdbx_seq_one_letter_code
_entity_poly.pdbx_strand_id
1 'polypeptide(L)'
;AILKKLAEKGEEITGSGVLQMLQDGFGFLRAMESNYLPGPDDIYVSPSQIRKFGLRTGDTVEGPVRAPKEGERYFALLQVSKINFEEPEKARHKIAFDNLTPLYPDKQLVMEVETTKVEKKQDLTPRLIDLVSPIGKGQRSIIISPPKAGKTMILQSIANSIAKNYPECYLMVLLIDERPEEVTDMQRTVKGEVISSTFDEPAQRHVAVAEMVIEKAKRLVEHKKDVVILLDSITRLGRAYNAVIPSSGKVLTGGVDANALQRPKRFFGAARNVEEG
;
A
#
# COMPACT_ATOMS: atom_id res chain seq x y z
N ALA A 1 5.78 -25.28 -8.14
CA ALA A 1 5.86 -26.75 -8.01
C ALA A 1 4.89 -27.30 -6.96
N ILE A 2 4.81 -26.71 -5.73
CA ILE A 2 3.95 -27.21 -4.63
C ILE A 2 2.46 -27.06 -4.99
N LEU A 3 2.02 -25.91 -5.45
CA LEU A 3 0.62 -25.63 -5.82
C LEU A 3 0.11 -26.56 -6.96
N LYS A 4 0.96 -26.88 -7.95
CA LYS A 4 0.58 -27.86 -8.99
C LYS A 4 0.34 -29.24 -8.42
N LYS A 5 1.17 -29.71 -7.48
CA LYS A 5 0.99 -31.01 -6.84
C LYS A 5 -0.25 -31.07 -5.94
N LEU A 6 -0.62 -29.97 -5.27
CA LEU A 6 -1.85 -29.88 -4.48
C LEU A 6 -3.08 -29.90 -5.39
N ALA A 7 -3.03 -29.19 -6.50
CA ALA A 7 -4.10 -29.22 -7.51
C ALA A 7 -4.32 -30.61 -8.13
N GLU A 8 -3.25 -31.37 -8.36
CA GLU A 8 -3.30 -32.75 -8.85
C GLU A 8 -3.91 -33.72 -7.84
N LYS A 9 -3.85 -33.39 -6.53
CA LYS A 9 -4.48 -34.18 -5.45
C LYS A 9 -5.95 -33.83 -5.21
N GLY A 10 -6.52 -32.85 -5.94
CA GLY A 10 -7.91 -32.45 -5.79
C GLY A 10 -8.18 -31.62 -4.53
N GLU A 11 -7.15 -31.08 -3.88
CA GLU A 11 -7.31 -30.18 -2.75
C GLU A 11 -7.75 -28.78 -3.27
N GLU A 12 -8.72 -28.19 -2.59
CA GLU A 12 -9.18 -26.83 -2.90
C GLU A 12 -8.09 -25.81 -2.55
N ILE A 13 -7.54 -25.16 -3.58
CA ILE A 13 -6.48 -24.16 -3.40
C ILE A 13 -7.16 -22.79 -3.35
N THR A 14 -6.96 -22.06 -2.25
CA THR A 14 -7.37 -20.67 -2.13
C THR A 14 -6.21 -19.75 -2.48
N GLY A 15 -6.47 -18.77 -3.33
CA GLY A 15 -5.51 -17.71 -3.66
C GLY A 15 -5.99 -16.35 -3.20
N SER A 16 -5.07 -15.46 -2.90
CA SER A 16 -5.35 -14.07 -2.56
C SER A 16 -4.35 -13.13 -3.23
N GLY A 17 -4.76 -11.89 -3.45
CA GLY A 17 -3.90 -10.86 -4.00
C GLY A 17 -4.62 -9.54 -4.22
N VAL A 18 -3.89 -8.53 -4.63
CA VAL A 18 -4.42 -7.21 -4.95
C VAL A 18 -4.70 -7.13 -6.45
N LEU A 19 -5.93 -6.81 -6.82
CA LEU A 19 -6.35 -6.75 -8.21
C LEU A 19 -5.69 -5.59 -8.95
N GLN A 20 -5.06 -5.89 -10.07
CA GLN A 20 -4.69 -4.92 -11.10
C GLN A 20 -5.52 -5.20 -12.34
N MET A 21 -6.39 -4.26 -12.71
CA MET A 21 -7.14 -4.33 -13.94
C MET A 21 -6.30 -3.88 -15.13
N LEU A 22 -6.48 -4.56 -16.28
CA LEU A 22 -5.86 -4.20 -17.55
C LEU A 22 -6.90 -3.57 -18.50
N GLN A 23 -6.42 -2.94 -19.58
CA GLN A 23 -7.26 -2.20 -20.52
C GLN A 23 -8.34 -3.09 -21.19
N ASP A 24 -8.06 -4.38 -21.36
CA ASP A 24 -8.99 -5.35 -21.99
C ASP A 24 -10.10 -5.82 -21.03
N GLY A 25 -10.19 -5.24 -19.82
CA GLY A 25 -11.25 -5.51 -18.86
C GLY A 25 -11.09 -6.77 -18.02
N PHE A 26 -10.01 -7.55 -18.20
CA PHE A 26 -9.59 -8.59 -17.27
C PHE A 26 -8.54 -8.05 -16.29
N GLY A 27 -8.15 -8.83 -15.30
CA GLY A 27 -7.14 -8.43 -14.34
C GLY A 27 -6.33 -9.58 -13.77
N PHE A 28 -5.34 -9.22 -12.95
CA PHE A 28 -4.54 -10.16 -12.21
C PHE A 28 -4.52 -9.80 -10.73
N LEU A 29 -4.59 -10.80 -9.86
CA LEU A 29 -4.27 -10.62 -8.46
C LEU A 29 -2.75 -10.66 -8.31
N ARG A 30 -2.21 -9.56 -7.85
CA ARG A 30 -0.77 -9.38 -7.63
C ARG A 30 -0.41 -9.75 -6.20
N ALA A 31 0.66 -10.50 -6.05
CA ALA A 31 1.14 -10.93 -4.75
C ALA A 31 1.92 -9.81 -4.02
N MET A 32 1.78 -9.75 -2.70
CA MET A 32 2.55 -8.82 -1.86
C MET A 32 4.06 -9.10 -1.94
N GLU A 33 4.45 -10.38 -2.01
CA GLU A 33 5.83 -10.84 -2.14
C GLU A 33 6.53 -10.29 -3.39
N SER A 34 5.74 -9.96 -4.43
CA SER A 34 6.22 -9.32 -5.67
C SER A 34 6.06 -7.79 -5.63
N ASN A 35 5.80 -7.18 -4.47
CA ASN A 35 5.50 -5.77 -4.32
C ASN A 35 4.37 -5.29 -5.27
N TYR A 36 3.37 -6.14 -5.50
CA TYR A 36 2.24 -5.91 -6.41
C TYR A 36 2.61 -5.70 -7.88
N LEU A 37 3.81 -6.08 -8.27
CA LEU A 37 4.24 -6.06 -9.66
C LEU A 37 3.94 -7.37 -10.37
N PRO A 38 3.88 -7.39 -11.72
CA PRO A 38 3.67 -8.60 -12.49
C PRO A 38 4.66 -9.70 -12.14
N GLY A 39 4.15 -10.88 -11.82
CA GLY A 39 4.92 -12.05 -11.41
C GLY A 39 4.38 -13.35 -11.98
N PRO A 40 5.16 -14.45 -11.83
CA PRO A 40 4.76 -15.77 -12.32
C PRO A 40 3.60 -16.39 -11.54
N ASP A 41 3.40 -15.94 -10.31
CA ASP A 41 2.38 -16.46 -9.38
C ASP A 41 1.08 -15.65 -9.41
N ASP A 42 0.93 -14.74 -10.39
CA ASP A 42 -0.27 -13.95 -10.57
C ASP A 42 -1.48 -14.83 -10.88
N ILE A 43 -2.63 -14.44 -10.35
CA ILE A 43 -3.89 -15.16 -10.55
C ILE A 43 -4.78 -14.35 -11.49
N TYR A 44 -5.18 -14.97 -12.59
CA TYR A 44 -6.07 -14.36 -13.57
C TYR A 44 -7.49 -14.19 -13.03
N VAL A 45 -8.07 -13.01 -13.26
CA VAL A 45 -9.46 -12.68 -12.92
C VAL A 45 -10.21 -12.31 -14.19
N SER A 46 -11.33 -13.00 -14.44
CA SER A 46 -12.10 -12.80 -15.65
C SER A 46 -12.91 -11.49 -15.65
N PRO A 47 -13.19 -10.91 -16.84
CA PRO A 47 -14.05 -9.73 -16.96
C PRO A 47 -15.45 -9.93 -16.36
N SER A 48 -15.97 -11.14 -16.42
CA SER A 48 -17.28 -11.48 -15.86
C SER A 48 -17.32 -11.34 -14.33
N GLN A 49 -16.27 -11.81 -13.65
CA GLN A 49 -16.14 -11.66 -12.19
C GLN A 49 -15.93 -10.20 -11.79
N ILE A 50 -15.09 -9.47 -12.53
CA ILE A 50 -14.85 -8.04 -12.29
C ILE A 50 -16.17 -7.26 -12.37
N ARG A 51 -16.97 -7.49 -13.42
CA ARG A 51 -18.27 -6.81 -13.58
C ARG A 51 -19.29 -7.26 -12.54
N LYS A 52 -19.36 -8.57 -12.24
CA LYS A 52 -20.34 -9.13 -11.28
C LYS A 52 -20.20 -8.52 -9.89
N PHE A 53 -18.97 -8.32 -9.42
CA PHE A 53 -18.66 -7.83 -8.09
C PHE A 53 -18.26 -6.34 -8.05
N GLY A 54 -18.21 -5.67 -9.22
CA GLY A 54 -17.79 -4.27 -9.33
C GLY A 54 -16.35 -4.05 -8.83
N LEU A 55 -15.45 -5.01 -9.10
CA LEU A 55 -14.06 -4.96 -8.66
C LEU A 55 -13.30 -3.84 -9.38
N ARG A 56 -12.36 -3.27 -8.67
CA ARG A 56 -11.47 -2.20 -9.17
C ARG A 56 -10.02 -2.49 -8.82
N THR A 57 -9.10 -1.84 -9.52
CA THR A 57 -7.68 -1.88 -9.14
C THR A 57 -7.51 -1.46 -7.70
N GLY A 58 -6.71 -2.24 -6.95
CA GLY A 58 -6.48 -2.04 -5.52
C GLY A 58 -7.34 -2.91 -4.61
N ASP A 59 -8.45 -3.51 -5.10
CA ASP A 59 -9.23 -4.44 -4.29
C ASP A 59 -8.40 -5.69 -3.94
N THR A 60 -8.34 -6.03 -2.67
CA THR A 60 -7.79 -7.30 -2.20
C THR A 60 -8.85 -8.37 -2.35
N VAL A 61 -8.59 -9.38 -3.17
CA VAL A 61 -9.55 -10.43 -3.49
C VAL A 61 -8.99 -11.78 -3.05
N GLU A 62 -9.86 -12.60 -2.44
CA GLU A 62 -9.55 -13.95 -1.99
C GLU A 62 -10.60 -14.92 -2.53
N GLY A 63 -10.18 -16.11 -2.95
CA GLY A 63 -11.09 -17.16 -3.37
C GLY A 63 -10.40 -18.40 -3.92
N PRO A 64 -11.17 -19.46 -4.20
CA PRO A 64 -10.65 -20.68 -4.79
C PRO A 64 -10.12 -20.43 -6.21
N VAL A 65 -8.99 -21.06 -6.50
CA VAL A 65 -8.30 -20.96 -7.77
C VAL A 65 -8.16 -22.35 -8.43
N ARG A 66 -8.14 -22.38 -9.76
CA ARG A 66 -7.81 -23.57 -10.52
C ARG A 66 -6.43 -23.48 -11.14
N ALA A 67 -5.81 -24.62 -11.32
CA ALA A 67 -4.56 -24.73 -12.06
C ALA A 67 -4.74 -24.29 -13.53
N PRO A 68 -3.65 -23.81 -14.18
CA PRO A 68 -3.64 -23.50 -15.59
C PRO A 68 -4.02 -24.72 -16.43
N LYS A 69 -4.88 -24.54 -17.42
CA LYS A 69 -5.17 -25.53 -18.47
C LYS A 69 -4.04 -25.59 -19.48
N GLU A 70 -4.09 -26.57 -20.38
CA GLU A 70 -3.16 -26.66 -21.50
C GLU A 70 -3.20 -25.38 -22.34
N GLY A 71 -2.06 -24.71 -22.50
CA GLY A 71 -1.94 -23.40 -23.15
C GLY A 71 -2.14 -22.17 -22.24
N GLU A 72 -2.57 -22.34 -21.00
CA GLU A 72 -2.67 -21.25 -20.03
C GLU A 72 -1.37 -21.13 -19.17
N ARG A 73 -0.99 -19.91 -18.84
CA ARG A 73 0.22 -19.65 -18.03
C ARG A 73 -0.08 -19.47 -16.55
N TYR A 74 -1.23 -18.89 -16.23
CA TYR A 74 -1.57 -18.43 -14.88
C TYR A 74 -2.68 -19.27 -14.24
N PHE A 75 -2.67 -19.35 -12.92
CA PHE A 75 -3.84 -19.80 -12.17
C PHE A 75 -5.02 -18.87 -12.45
N ALA A 76 -6.23 -19.40 -12.36
CA ALA A 76 -7.43 -18.60 -12.59
C ALA A 76 -8.37 -18.65 -11.37
N LEU A 77 -8.85 -17.49 -10.96
CA LEU A 77 -9.84 -17.38 -9.89
C LEU A 77 -11.16 -18.03 -10.34
N LEU A 78 -11.67 -18.98 -9.55
CA LEU A 78 -12.94 -19.65 -9.82
C LEU A 78 -14.10 -18.84 -9.27
N GLN A 79 -14.00 -18.37 -8.05
CA GLN A 79 -15.03 -17.63 -7.33
C GLN A 79 -14.39 -16.60 -6.42
N VAL A 80 -15.09 -15.49 -6.19
CA VAL A 80 -14.70 -14.48 -5.22
C VAL A 80 -15.34 -14.84 -3.88
N SER A 81 -14.52 -15.14 -2.87
CA SER A 81 -14.97 -15.47 -1.50
C SER A 81 -14.94 -14.24 -0.59
N LYS A 82 -13.91 -13.39 -0.72
CA LYS A 82 -13.79 -12.13 0.03
C LYS A 82 -13.28 -10.99 -0.85
N ILE A 83 -13.70 -9.77 -0.51
CA ILE A 83 -13.24 -8.52 -1.08
C ILE A 83 -12.86 -7.60 0.07
N ASN A 84 -11.58 -7.15 0.11
CA ASN A 84 -11.05 -6.30 1.18
C ASN A 84 -11.36 -6.84 2.59
N PHE A 85 -11.19 -8.17 2.76
CA PHE A 85 -11.41 -8.94 3.99
C PHE A 85 -12.87 -9.10 4.41
N GLU A 86 -13.85 -8.67 3.60
CA GLU A 86 -15.27 -8.76 3.84
C GLU A 86 -15.98 -9.65 2.82
N GLU A 87 -17.20 -10.08 3.15
CA GLU A 87 -18.05 -10.82 2.22
C GLU A 87 -18.42 -9.95 1.00
N PRO A 88 -18.48 -10.53 -0.22
CA PRO A 88 -18.72 -9.78 -1.45
C PRO A 88 -20.04 -8.99 -1.46
N GLU A 89 -21.03 -9.42 -0.70
CA GLU A 89 -22.34 -8.75 -0.64
C GLU A 89 -22.24 -7.39 0.07
N LYS A 90 -21.42 -7.29 1.13
CA LYS A 90 -21.15 -6.03 1.84
C LYS A 90 -20.40 -5.02 0.97
N ALA A 91 -19.56 -5.52 0.07
CA ALA A 91 -18.76 -4.69 -0.82
C ALA A 91 -19.58 -3.93 -1.88
N ARG A 92 -20.85 -4.32 -2.13
CA ARG A 92 -21.70 -3.68 -3.16
C ARG A 92 -22.19 -2.28 -2.83
N HIS A 93 -22.29 -1.94 -1.57
CA HIS A 93 -22.89 -0.67 -1.08
C HIS A 93 -21.85 0.34 -0.62
N LYS A 94 -20.60 0.19 -1.05
CA LYS A 94 -19.52 1.11 -0.70
C LYS A 94 -19.62 2.43 -1.48
N ILE A 95 -19.28 3.52 -0.80
CA ILE A 95 -19.12 4.84 -1.43
C ILE A 95 -17.70 4.89 -2.02
N ALA A 96 -17.57 5.34 -3.26
CA ALA A 96 -16.27 5.50 -3.90
C ALA A 96 -15.43 6.54 -3.16
N PHE A 97 -14.13 6.30 -3.01
CA PHE A 97 -13.20 7.15 -2.26
C PHE A 97 -13.30 8.65 -2.63
N ASP A 98 -13.44 8.94 -3.93
CA ASP A 98 -13.52 10.32 -4.41
C ASP A 98 -14.83 11.03 -4.03
N ASN A 99 -15.85 10.27 -3.61
CA ASN A 99 -17.16 10.77 -3.18
C ASN A 99 -17.31 10.82 -1.65
N LEU A 100 -16.29 10.41 -0.89
CA LEU A 100 -16.30 10.49 0.56
C LEU A 100 -16.18 11.95 1.01
N THR A 101 -16.88 12.30 2.10
CA THR A 101 -16.90 13.65 2.66
C THR A 101 -15.65 13.90 3.51
N PRO A 102 -14.71 14.78 3.10
CA PRO A 102 -13.49 15.03 3.85
C PRO A 102 -13.76 15.86 5.11
N LEU A 103 -13.17 15.45 6.22
CA LEU A 103 -13.19 16.16 7.50
C LEU A 103 -11.77 16.55 7.93
N TYR A 104 -11.70 17.49 8.88
CA TYR A 104 -10.46 17.75 9.59
C TYR A 104 -10.13 16.59 10.54
N PRO A 105 -8.84 16.30 10.80
CA PRO A 105 -8.43 15.35 11.81
C PRO A 105 -8.96 15.74 13.20
N ASP A 106 -9.77 14.90 13.82
CA ASP A 106 -10.40 15.10 15.12
C ASP A 106 -9.93 14.09 16.17
N LYS A 107 -9.27 13.00 15.74
CA LYS A 107 -8.78 11.93 16.60
C LYS A 107 -7.26 11.85 16.50
N GLN A 108 -6.58 12.07 17.63
CA GLN A 108 -5.13 11.93 17.72
C GLN A 108 -4.71 10.45 17.66
N LEU A 109 -3.64 10.16 16.93
CA LEU A 109 -2.89 8.92 17.01
C LEU A 109 -1.78 9.11 18.07
N VAL A 110 -1.99 8.60 19.27
CA VAL A 110 -1.01 8.66 20.34
C VAL A 110 0.14 7.71 20.01
N MET A 111 1.36 8.25 19.96
CA MET A 111 2.57 7.49 19.63
C MET A 111 3.22 6.89 20.87
N GLU A 112 3.08 7.52 22.05
CA GLU A 112 3.64 6.99 23.28
C GLU A 112 3.08 5.61 23.60
N VAL A 113 3.96 4.66 23.82
CA VAL A 113 3.60 3.27 24.14
C VAL A 113 3.82 3.06 25.63
N GLU A 114 2.79 2.59 26.34
CA GLU A 114 2.93 2.19 27.73
C GLU A 114 3.93 1.03 27.87
N THR A 115 5.01 1.25 28.59
CA THR A 115 6.02 0.24 28.90
C THR A 115 5.83 -0.26 30.33
N THR A 116 5.47 -1.53 30.45
CA THR A 116 5.28 -2.18 31.76
C THR A 116 6.59 -2.57 32.47
N LYS A 117 7.72 -2.40 31.81
CA LYS A 117 9.05 -2.70 32.34
C LYS A 117 9.98 -1.51 32.13
N VAL A 118 10.78 -1.21 33.14
CA VAL A 118 11.89 -0.27 33.07
C VAL A 118 12.96 -0.87 32.13
N GLU A 119 12.76 -0.71 30.83
CA GLU A 119 13.80 -1.04 29.85
C GLU A 119 14.91 0.01 29.97
N LYS A 120 16.16 -0.43 30.05
CA LYS A 120 17.34 0.39 30.27
C LYS A 120 17.58 1.49 29.21
N LYS A 121 16.87 1.44 28.07
CA LYS A 121 16.85 2.48 27.04
C LYS A 121 15.43 2.58 26.48
N GLN A 122 14.63 3.45 27.08
CA GLN A 122 13.33 3.80 26.51
C GLN A 122 13.52 4.73 25.31
N ASP A 123 12.91 4.38 24.17
CA ASP A 123 12.84 5.30 23.03
C ASP A 123 11.89 6.45 23.38
N LEU A 124 12.41 7.64 23.47
CA LEU A 124 11.63 8.85 23.77
C LEU A 124 11.03 9.49 22.52
N THR A 125 11.35 9.00 21.33
CA THR A 125 10.89 9.55 20.05
C THR A 125 9.36 9.63 19.96
N PRO A 126 8.58 8.59 20.32
CA PRO A 126 7.13 8.63 20.27
C PRO A 126 6.54 9.73 21.16
N ARG A 127 7.03 9.84 22.39
CA ARG A 127 6.61 10.88 23.34
C ARG A 127 6.94 12.29 22.87
N LEU A 128 8.11 12.47 22.26
CA LEU A 128 8.48 13.77 21.68
C LEU A 128 7.56 14.14 20.52
N ILE A 129 7.17 13.17 19.67
CA ILE A 129 6.22 13.40 18.59
C ILE A 129 4.87 13.87 19.15
N ASP A 130 4.33 13.19 20.16
CA ASP A 130 3.05 13.54 20.77
C ASP A 130 3.05 14.94 21.40
N LEU A 131 4.18 15.37 21.96
CA LEU A 131 4.30 16.67 22.60
C LEU A 131 4.53 17.83 21.62
N VAL A 132 5.33 17.61 20.57
CA VAL A 132 5.81 18.69 19.69
C VAL A 132 5.04 18.74 18.37
N SER A 133 4.65 17.57 17.85
CA SER A 133 4.01 17.44 16.52
C SER A 133 3.00 16.29 16.52
N PRO A 134 1.91 16.39 17.26
CA PRO A 134 0.91 15.32 17.37
C PRO A 134 0.32 15.00 15.99
N ILE A 135 0.10 13.71 15.75
CA ILE A 135 -0.43 13.19 14.48
C ILE A 135 -1.88 12.75 14.70
N GLY A 136 -2.78 13.15 13.81
CA GLY A 136 -4.19 12.75 13.83
C GLY A 136 -4.55 11.79 12.70
N LYS A 137 -5.66 11.04 12.87
CA LYS A 137 -6.24 10.22 11.80
C LYS A 137 -6.61 11.12 10.61
N GLY A 138 -6.19 10.73 9.40
CA GLY A 138 -6.38 11.54 8.20
C GLY A 138 -5.36 12.67 7.99
N GLN A 139 -4.46 12.91 8.94
CA GLN A 139 -3.45 13.96 8.82
C GLN A 139 -2.34 13.58 7.85
N ARG A 140 -1.83 14.61 7.14
CA ARG A 140 -0.64 14.55 6.31
C ARG A 140 0.53 15.16 7.06
N SER A 141 1.58 14.38 7.26
CA SER A 141 2.80 14.79 7.96
C SER A 141 4.03 14.60 7.09
N ILE A 142 5.01 15.48 7.21
CA ILE A 142 6.28 15.39 6.49
C ILE A 142 7.42 15.44 7.51
N ILE A 143 8.34 14.49 7.40
CA ILE A 143 9.60 14.46 8.15
C ILE A 143 10.69 15.01 7.24
N ILE A 144 11.19 16.21 7.55
CA ILE A 144 12.26 16.85 6.80
C ILE A 144 13.55 16.70 7.60
N SER A 145 14.54 16.03 7.02
CA SER A 145 15.83 15.81 7.66
C SER A 145 16.97 15.77 6.66
N PRO A 146 18.19 16.20 7.02
CA PRO A 146 19.36 15.94 6.20
C PRO A 146 19.66 14.44 6.12
N PRO A 147 20.47 14.01 5.15
CA PRO A 147 20.91 12.62 5.08
C PRO A 147 21.57 12.14 6.36
N LYS A 148 21.36 10.89 6.74
CA LYS A 148 21.93 10.24 7.96
C LYS A 148 21.54 10.87 9.30
N ALA A 149 20.44 11.63 9.35
CA ALA A 149 19.95 12.25 10.60
C ALA A 149 18.92 11.42 11.37
N GLY A 150 18.75 10.13 11.04
CA GLY A 150 17.86 9.23 11.77
C GLY A 150 16.41 9.18 11.27
N LYS A 151 16.11 9.67 10.06
CA LYS A 151 14.76 9.64 9.47
C LYS A 151 14.13 8.25 9.54
N THR A 152 14.84 7.22 9.13
CA THR A 152 14.37 5.82 9.13
C THR A 152 14.05 5.33 10.54
N MET A 153 14.84 5.73 11.54
CA MET A 153 14.58 5.39 12.94
C MET A 153 13.28 6.03 13.46
N ILE A 154 13.01 7.27 13.07
CA ILE A 154 11.73 7.95 13.40
C ILE A 154 10.56 7.22 12.75
N LEU A 155 10.68 6.84 11.47
CA LEU A 155 9.63 6.07 10.77
C LEU A 155 9.38 4.71 11.42
N GLN A 156 10.43 3.98 11.81
CA GLN A 156 10.32 2.71 12.53
C GLN A 156 9.65 2.90 13.89
N SER A 157 10.00 3.96 14.61
CA SER A 157 9.38 4.29 15.89
C SER A 157 7.89 4.59 15.76
N ILE A 158 7.50 5.39 14.76
CA ILE A 158 6.08 5.66 14.43
C ILE A 158 5.36 4.36 14.05
N ALA A 159 5.94 3.55 13.15
CA ALA A 159 5.36 2.28 12.73
C ALA A 159 5.09 1.35 13.90
N ASN A 160 6.07 1.20 14.80
CA ASN A 160 5.96 0.34 15.97
C ASN A 160 4.91 0.87 16.98
N SER A 161 4.82 2.18 17.15
CA SER A 161 3.80 2.81 18.00
C SER A 161 2.40 2.56 17.45
N ILE A 162 2.18 2.76 16.16
CA ILE A 162 0.89 2.49 15.51
C ILE A 162 0.52 1.02 15.61
N ALA A 163 1.45 0.11 15.30
CA ALA A 163 1.19 -1.33 15.37
C ALA A 163 0.86 -1.83 16.79
N LYS A 164 1.34 -1.13 17.84
CA LYS A 164 1.04 -1.49 19.23
C LYS A 164 -0.24 -0.85 19.74
N ASN A 165 -0.43 0.45 19.50
CA ASN A 165 -1.53 1.22 20.06
C ASN A 165 -2.82 1.11 19.23
N TYR A 166 -2.69 0.83 17.92
CA TYR A 166 -3.80 0.80 16.96
C TYR A 166 -3.72 -0.44 16.06
N PRO A 167 -3.86 -1.66 16.62
CA PRO A 167 -3.78 -2.90 15.85
C PRO A 167 -4.90 -3.04 14.79
N GLU A 168 -5.96 -2.24 14.89
CA GLU A 168 -7.04 -2.14 13.91
C GLU A 168 -6.65 -1.36 12.66
N CYS A 169 -5.66 -0.47 12.76
CA CYS A 169 -5.18 0.32 11.63
C CYS A 169 -4.40 -0.54 10.65
N TYR A 170 -4.66 -0.39 9.38
CA TYR A 170 -3.90 -1.04 8.33
C TYR A 170 -2.62 -0.25 8.03
N LEU A 171 -1.50 -0.74 8.53
CA LEU A 171 -0.20 -0.07 8.39
C LEU A 171 0.52 -0.55 7.14
N MET A 172 0.86 0.37 6.25
CA MET A 172 1.65 0.16 5.04
C MET A 172 2.93 1.00 5.11
N VAL A 173 4.06 0.39 4.80
CA VAL A 173 5.34 1.08 4.64
C VAL A 173 5.76 0.97 3.18
N LEU A 174 5.89 2.10 2.51
CA LEU A 174 6.28 2.19 1.10
C LEU A 174 7.69 2.76 0.98
N LEU A 175 8.63 1.93 0.53
CA LEU A 175 10.03 2.28 0.36
C LEU A 175 10.33 2.43 -1.13
N ILE A 176 10.66 3.65 -1.57
CA ILE A 176 10.94 3.97 -2.98
C ILE A 176 12.39 4.37 -3.16
N ASP A 177 13.10 3.65 -4.04
CA ASP A 177 14.50 3.89 -4.38
C ASP A 177 15.40 3.78 -3.13
N GLU A 178 15.03 2.89 -2.19
CA GLU A 178 15.80 2.60 -0.98
C GLU A 178 16.73 1.40 -1.19
N ARG A 179 17.70 1.24 -0.28
CA ARG A 179 18.67 0.13 -0.36
C ARG A 179 18.06 -1.17 0.12
N PRO A 180 18.42 -2.33 -0.46
CA PRO A 180 17.89 -3.64 -0.04
C PRO A 180 18.09 -3.95 1.44
N GLU A 181 19.22 -3.52 2.03
CA GLU A 181 19.49 -3.69 3.46
C GLU A 181 18.52 -2.89 4.35
N GLU A 182 18.12 -1.67 3.93
CA GLU A 182 17.15 -0.83 4.65
C GLU A 182 15.74 -1.43 4.54
N VAL A 183 15.40 -2.00 3.37
CA VAL A 183 14.15 -2.74 3.18
C VAL A 183 14.08 -3.95 4.11
N THR A 184 15.14 -4.75 4.18
CA THR A 184 15.22 -5.94 5.04
C THR A 184 15.10 -5.57 6.51
N ASP A 185 15.75 -4.48 6.93
CA ASP A 185 15.66 -3.99 8.31
C ASP A 185 14.23 -3.57 8.66
N MET A 186 13.58 -2.81 7.78
CA MET A 186 12.18 -2.39 7.95
C MET A 186 11.24 -3.59 8.04
N GLN A 187 11.40 -4.60 7.17
CA GLN A 187 10.59 -5.82 7.20
C GLN A 187 10.75 -6.63 8.49
N ARG A 188 11.92 -6.58 9.12
CA ARG A 188 12.19 -7.29 10.37
C ARG A 188 11.68 -6.55 11.61
N THR A 189 11.67 -5.22 11.55
CA THR A 189 11.39 -4.36 12.71
C THR A 189 9.95 -3.90 12.79
N VAL A 190 9.24 -3.81 11.67
CA VAL A 190 7.88 -3.27 11.60
C VAL A 190 6.84 -4.38 11.43
N LYS A 191 5.81 -4.38 12.27
CA LYS A 191 4.63 -5.22 12.11
C LYS A 191 3.60 -4.50 11.22
N GLY A 192 3.76 -4.61 9.92
CA GLY A 192 2.91 -4.00 8.92
C GLY A 192 3.28 -4.54 7.54
N GLU A 193 2.57 -4.09 6.53
CA GLU A 193 2.86 -4.43 5.15
C GLU A 193 3.99 -3.55 4.63
N VAL A 194 5.14 -4.14 4.32
CA VAL A 194 6.30 -3.43 3.76
C VAL A 194 6.40 -3.71 2.28
N ILE A 195 6.20 -2.68 1.48
CA ILE A 195 6.25 -2.71 0.02
C ILE A 195 7.45 -1.87 -0.41
N SER A 196 8.24 -2.39 -1.34
CA SER A 196 9.46 -1.71 -1.76
C SER A 196 9.68 -1.76 -3.26
N SER A 197 10.41 -0.76 -3.75
CA SER A 197 11.08 -0.77 -5.03
C SER A 197 12.48 -0.21 -4.81
N THR A 198 13.50 -1.06 -4.95
CA THR A 198 14.88 -0.75 -4.59
C THR A 198 15.59 0.10 -5.64
N PHE A 199 16.72 0.70 -5.29
CA PHE A 199 17.43 1.69 -6.10
C PHE A 199 17.95 1.14 -7.45
N ASP A 200 18.11 -0.16 -7.57
CA ASP A 200 18.54 -0.86 -8.79
C ASP A 200 17.39 -1.08 -9.80
N GLU A 201 16.15 -0.78 -9.41
CA GLU A 201 14.99 -0.91 -10.27
C GLU A 201 14.74 0.37 -11.10
N PRO A 202 14.12 0.24 -12.29
CA PRO A 202 13.81 1.40 -13.12
C PRO A 202 12.69 2.26 -12.53
N ALA A 203 12.69 3.56 -12.85
CA ALA A 203 11.71 4.54 -12.35
C ALA A 203 10.25 4.14 -12.61
N GLN A 204 9.96 3.44 -13.70
CA GLN A 204 8.62 2.92 -14.03
C GLN A 204 8.11 1.96 -12.95
N ARG A 205 8.98 1.13 -12.36
CA ARG A 205 8.61 0.22 -11.26
C ARG A 205 8.28 1.00 -9.99
N HIS A 206 9.08 2.02 -9.64
CA HIS A 206 8.79 2.88 -8.50
C HIS A 206 7.40 3.50 -8.58
N VAL A 207 7.06 4.02 -9.77
CA VAL A 207 5.73 4.59 -10.04
C VAL A 207 4.64 3.54 -9.95
N ALA A 208 4.81 2.37 -10.59
CA ALA A 208 3.81 1.31 -10.60
C ALA A 208 3.49 0.79 -9.19
N VAL A 209 4.54 0.57 -8.37
CA VAL A 209 4.37 0.14 -6.97
C VAL A 209 3.61 1.20 -6.17
N ALA A 210 3.97 2.48 -6.29
CA ALA A 210 3.29 3.55 -5.57
C ALA A 210 1.82 3.70 -6.00
N GLU A 211 1.51 3.55 -7.30
CA GLU A 211 0.13 3.57 -7.79
C GLU A 211 -0.70 2.39 -7.26
N MET A 212 -0.14 1.20 -7.17
CA MET A 212 -0.83 0.05 -6.59
C MET A 212 -1.10 0.23 -5.10
N VAL A 213 -0.13 0.75 -4.35
CA VAL A 213 -0.29 1.01 -2.90
C VAL A 213 -1.40 2.03 -2.64
N ILE A 214 -1.43 3.15 -3.36
CA ILE A 214 -2.45 4.16 -3.14
C ILE A 214 -3.85 3.68 -3.55
N GLU A 215 -3.98 2.91 -4.63
CA GLU A 215 -5.27 2.33 -5.02
C GLU A 215 -5.74 1.29 -4.00
N LYS A 216 -4.85 0.46 -3.46
CA LYS A 216 -5.18 -0.45 -2.36
C LYS A 216 -5.66 0.32 -1.13
N ALA A 217 -4.94 1.36 -0.72
CA ALA A 217 -5.31 2.18 0.42
C ALA A 217 -6.71 2.79 0.25
N LYS A 218 -7.02 3.35 -0.93
CA LYS A 218 -8.36 3.88 -1.22
C LYS A 218 -9.45 2.81 -1.11
N ARG A 219 -9.20 1.59 -1.61
CA ARG A 219 -10.17 0.49 -1.49
C ARG A 219 -10.42 0.10 -0.03
N LEU A 220 -9.37 0.06 0.79
CA LEU A 220 -9.50 -0.23 2.22
C LEU A 220 -10.30 0.85 2.95
N VAL A 221 -10.06 2.13 2.65
CA VAL A 221 -10.84 3.25 3.22
C VAL A 221 -12.33 3.17 2.83
N GLU A 222 -12.66 2.79 1.58
CA GLU A 222 -14.05 2.54 1.17
C GLU A 222 -14.74 1.43 1.98
N HIS A 223 -13.95 0.55 2.60
CA HIS A 223 -14.39 -0.49 3.53
C HIS A 223 -14.20 -0.09 5.00
N LYS A 224 -14.14 1.21 5.28
CA LYS A 224 -14.06 1.78 6.65
C LYS A 224 -12.84 1.29 7.44
N LYS A 225 -11.73 1.02 6.77
CA LYS A 225 -10.46 0.71 7.42
C LYS A 225 -9.64 1.97 7.57
N ASP A 226 -9.13 2.20 8.77
CA ASP A 226 -8.11 3.22 9.00
C ASP A 226 -6.80 2.77 8.36
N VAL A 227 -6.28 3.54 7.42
CA VAL A 227 -5.04 3.21 6.70
C VAL A 227 -3.97 4.22 7.02
N VAL A 228 -2.80 3.74 7.43
CA VAL A 228 -1.61 4.56 7.63
C VAL A 228 -0.55 4.18 6.63
N ILE A 229 -0.05 5.16 5.86
CA ILE A 229 1.04 4.96 4.90
C ILE A 229 2.27 5.74 5.37
N LEU A 230 3.36 5.04 5.62
CA LEU A 230 4.67 5.61 5.85
C LEU A 230 5.47 5.52 4.55
N LEU A 231 5.79 6.68 3.95
CA LEU A 231 6.49 6.75 2.66
C LEU A 231 7.93 7.22 2.86
N ASP A 232 8.89 6.42 2.49
CA ASP A 232 10.30 6.77 2.37
C ASP A 232 10.79 6.55 0.93
N SER A 233 10.95 7.57 0.10
CA SER A 233 10.63 8.97 0.38
C SER A 233 9.84 9.61 -0.78
N ILE A 234 9.03 10.61 -0.44
CA ILE A 234 8.28 11.38 -1.44
C ILE A 234 9.19 12.13 -2.42
N THR A 235 10.39 12.50 -2.00
CA THR A 235 11.39 13.12 -2.86
C THR A 235 11.82 12.18 -3.99
N ARG A 236 12.10 10.91 -3.66
CA ARG A 236 12.50 9.90 -4.64
C ARG A 236 11.33 9.50 -5.54
N LEU A 237 10.13 9.41 -4.99
CA LEU A 237 8.92 9.21 -5.78
C LEU A 237 8.71 10.35 -6.78
N GLY A 238 8.90 11.60 -6.37
CA GLY A 238 8.84 12.76 -7.26
C GLY A 238 9.87 12.70 -8.40
N ARG A 239 11.09 12.24 -8.11
CA ARG A 239 12.13 12.01 -9.14
C ARG A 239 11.75 10.89 -10.12
N ALA A 240 11.17 9.80 -9.62
CA ALA A 240 10.70 8.70 -10.45
C ALA A 240 9.60 9.18 -11.42
N TYR A 241 8.63 9.95 -10.95
CA TYR A 241 7.63 10.54 -11.82
C TYR A 241 8.25 11.49 -12.85
N ASN A 242 9.23 12.30 -12.45
CA ASN A 242 9.93 13.20 -13.37
C ASN A 242 10.65 12.46 -14.51
N ALA A 243 11.15 11.26 -14.25
CA ALA A 243 11.80 10.42 -15.26
C ALA A 243 10.79 9.69 -16.20
N VAL A 244 9.56 9.46 -15.73
CA VAL A 244 8.58 8.62 -16.46
C VAL A 244 7.62 9.45 -17.31
N ILE A 245 7.24 10.64 -16.85
CA ILE A 245 6.26 11.47 -17.57
C ILE A 245 6.87 12.10 -18.82
N PRO A 246 6.07 12.29 -19.88
CA PRO A 246 6.51 13.07 -21.04
C PRO A 246 6.86 14.51 -20.65
N SER A 247 7.95 15.03 -21.18
CA SER A 247 8.40 16.40 -20.92
C SER A 247 7.35 17.42 -21.37
N SER A 248 6.99 18.35 -20.48
CA SER A 248 6.10 19.47 -20.81
C SER A 248 6.82 20.61 -21.53
N GLY A 249 8.16 20.56 -21.63
CA GLY A 249 9.00 21.66 -22.11
C GLY A 249 9.20 22.79 -21.09
N LYS A 250 8.54 22.72 -19.91
CA LYS A 250 8.67 23.70 -18.82
C LYS A 250 9.36 23.06 -17.63
N VAL A 251 10.58 23.51 -17.36
CA VAL A 251 11.40 22.97 -16.25
C VAL A 251 11.41 23.98 -15.09
N LEU A 252 11.08 23.47 -13.91
CA LEU A 252 11.15 24.21 -12.64
C LEU A 252 12.58 24.17 -12.07
N THR A 253 12.81 24.91 -10.99
CA THR A 253 14.06 24.90 -10.25
C THR A 253 14.42 23.47 -9.83
N GLY A 254 15.68 23.06 -10.01
CA GLY A 254 16.15 21.71 -9.69
C GLY A 254 15.91 20.65 -10.78
N GLY A 255 15.60 21.07 -12.02
CA GLY A 255 15.47 20.14 -13.16
C GLY A 255 14.18 19.32 -13.15
N VAL A 256 13.14 19.77 -12.44
CA VAL A 256 11.85 19.09 -12.32
C VAL A 256 10.87 19.62 -13.36
N ASP A 257 10.29 18.73 -14.18
CA ASP A 257 9.22 19.10 -15.10
C ASP A 257 7.99 19.65 -14.35
N ALA A 258 7.34 20.66 -14.91
CA ALA A 258 6.18 21.31 -14.27
C ALA A 258 5.03 20.35 -13.95
N ASN A 259 4.87 19.26 -14.72
CA ASN A 259 3.83 18.25 -14.53
C ASN A 259 4.26 17.11 -13.59
N ALA A 260 5.56 16.96 -13.30
CA ALA A 260 6.10 15.83 -12.54
C ALA A 260 5.55 15.71 -11.13
N LEU A 261 5.27 16.83 -10.48
CA LEU A 261 4.80 16.87 -9.09
C LEU A 261 3.28 16.65 -8.93
N GLN A 262 2.51 16.60 -10.00
CA GLN A 262 1.04 16.48 -9.90
C GLN A 262 0.63 15.14 -9.26
N ARG A 263 1.23 14.02 -9.68
CA ARG A 263 0.91 12.70 -9.15
C ARG A 263 1.41 12.49 -7.71
N PRO A 264 2.66 12.85 -7.35
CA PRO A 264 3.09 12.86 -5.95
C PRO A 264 2.22 13.72 -5.04
N LYS A 265 1.76 14.89 -5.52
CA LYS A 265 0.78 15.73 -4.77
C LYS A 265 -0.55 15.04 -4.57
N ARG A 266 -1.07 14.32 -5.58
CA ARG A 266 -2.31 13.54 -5.46
C ARG A 266 -2.14 12.37 -4.49
N PHE A 267 -0.99 11.69 -4.53
CA PHE A 267 -0.65 10.64 -3.57
C PHE A 267 -0.69 11.20 -2.14
N PHE A 268 0.08 12.24 -1.87
CA PHE A 268 0.11 12.89 -0.55
C PHE A 268 -1.23 13.49 -0.14
N GLY A 269 -1.95 14.07 -1.10
CA GLY A 269 -3.27 14.67 -0.89
C GLY A 269 -4.41 13.67 -0.70
N ALA A 270 -4.19 12.39 -0.93
CA ALA A 270 -5.21 11.36 -0.71
C ALA A 270 -5.51 11.14 0.79
N ALA A 271 -4.51 11.34 1.67
CA ALA A 271 -4.73 11.23 3.10
C ALA A 271 -5.74 12.29 3.58
N ARG A 272 -6.82 11.83 4.19
CA ARG A 272 -7.93 12.65 4.72
C ARG A 272 -8.70 11.87 5.77
N ASN A 273 -9.29 12.57 6.72
CA ASN A 273 -10.34 12.05 7.57
C ASN A 273 -11.67 12.13 6.80
N VAL A 274 -12.57 11.17 6.98
CA VAL A 274 -13.83 11.09 6.24
C VAL A 274 -14.99 10.83 7.21
N GLU A 275 -16.18 11.37 6.87
CA GLU A 275 -17.37 11.27 7.72
C GLU A 275 -17.94 9.84 7.75
N GLU A 276 -17.83 9.12 6.65
CA GLU A 276 -18.45 7.82 6.44
C GLU A 276 -17.68 6.65 7.07
N GLY A 277 -16.46 6.84 7.59
CA GLY A 277 -15.63 5.71 8.01
C GLY A 277 -14.69 5.91 9.16
#